data_a1273321932e1b3276607a119ea127fb
#
_entry.id   a1273321932e1b3276607a119ea127fb
#
_cell.length_a   1.000
_cell.length_b   1.000
_cell.length_c   1.000
_cell.angle_alpha   90.00
_cell.angle_beta   90.00
_cell.angle_gamma   90.00
#
_symmetry.space_group_name_H-M   'P 1'
#
loop_
_entity.id
_entity.type
_entity.pdbx_description
1 polymer ?
#
loop_
_entity_poly.entity_id
_entity_poly.type
_entity_poly.pdbx_seq_one_letter_code
_entity_poly.pdbx_strand_id
1 'polypeptide(L)'
;MNKIKCSHILVKKQSEALAILEQLKKGEKFGKLARELSIDSGSAKRDGDLGYFGRGVMVKPFEEAAFKLQVGSISDPVKSEFGYHIIKRLG
;
A
#
# COMPACT_ATOMS: atom_id res chain seq x y z
N MET A 1 -22.72 1.95 -1.35
CA MET A 1 -21.66 2.29 -0.42
C MET A 1 -20.34 1.89 -1.00
N ASN A 2 -19.46 2.86 -1.09
CA ASN A 2 -18.20 2.63 -1.78
C ASN A 2 -17.09 2.34 -0.78
N LYS A 3 -16.93 1.05 -0.49
CA LYS A 3 -15.79 0.58 0.28
C LYS A 3 -14.88 -0.24 -0.61
N ILE A 4 -13.59 -0.09 -0.39
CA ILE A 4 -12.58 -0.86 -1.12
C ILE A 4 -11.67 -1.55 -0.12
N LYS A 5 -11.00 -2.60 -0.57
CA LYS A 5 -10.04 -3.34 0.24
C LYS A 5 -8.65 -3.15 -0.34
N CYS A 6 -7.70 -2.78 0.52
CA CYS A 6 -6.32 -2.56 0.09
C CYS A 6 -5.34 -3.18 1.05
N SER A 7 -4.16 -3.48 0.52
CA SER A 7 -2.96 -3.70 1.32
C SER A 7 -1.97 -2.60 0.99
N HIS A 8 -1.04 -2.31 1.90
CA HIS A 8 -0.01 -1.35 1.61
C HIS A 8 1.32 -1.72 2.27
N ILE A 9 2.37 -1.13 1.74
CA ILE A 9 3.71 -1.17 2.32
C ILE A 9 4.11 0.28 2.53
N LEU A 10 4.43 0.64 3.78
CA LEU A 10 4.83 2.00 4.13
C LEU A 10 6.31 2.03 4.43
N VAL A 11 7.03 2.95 3.80
CA VAL A 11 8.46 3.16 4.05
C VAL A 11 8.74 4.65 4.16
N LYS A 12 9.90 5.00 4.72
CA LYS A 12 10.24 6.41 4.98
C LYS A 12 10.70 7.15 3.73
N LYS A 13 11.39 6.49 2.81
CA LYS A 13 12.05 7.16 1.69
C LYS A 13 11.49 6.69 0.36
N GLN A 14 11.44 7.62 -0.58
CA GLN A 14 11.00 7.29 -1.94
C GLN A 14 11.88 6.24 -2.58
N SER A 15 13.19 6.31 -2.35
CA SER A 15 14.12 5.32 -2.91
C SER A 15 13.81 3.90 -2.42
N GLU A 16 13.37 3.77 -1.17
CA GLU A 16 12.97 2.48 -0.63
C GLU A 16 11.71 1.97 -1.32
N ALA A 17 10.75 2.86 -1.55
CA ALA A 17 9.51 2.50 -2.25
C ALA A 17 9.79 2.06 -3.68
N LEU A 18 10.69 2.76 -4.38
CA LEU A 18 11.05 2.40 -5.74
C LEU A 18 11.75 1.03 -5.80
N ALA A 19 12.61 0.74 -4.81
CA ALA A 19 13.26 -0.57 -4.73
C ALA A 19 12.24 -1.69 -4.52
N ILE A 20 11.20 -1.43 -3.71
CA ILE A 20 10.13 -2.40 -3.51
C ILE A 20 9.38 -2.68 -4.82
N LEU A 21 9.08 -1.63 -5.58
CA LEU A 21 8.41 -1.80 -6.88
C LEU A 21 9.24 -2.66 -7.81
N GLU A 22 10.57 -2.50 -7.81
CA GLU A 22 11.44 -3.34 -8.62
C GLU A 22 11.34 -4.81 -8.21
N GLN A 23 11.32 -5.07 -6.91
CA GLN A 23 11.19 -6.44 -6.42
C GLN A 23 9.84 -7.05 -6.80
N LEU A 24 8.77 -6.27 -6.74
CA LEU A 24 7.45 -6.74 -7.15
C LEU A 24 7.42 -7.08 -8.64
N LYS A 25 8.10 -6.28 -9.47
CA LYS A 25 8.22 -6.56 -10.91
C LYS A 25 8.97 -7.86 -11.17
N LYS A 26 9.88 -8.22 -10.30
CA LYS A 26 10.65 -9.47 -10.41
C LYS A 26 9.90 -10.68 -9.89
N GLY A 27 8.69 -10.50 -9.41
CA GLY A 27 7.84 -11.59 -8.94
C GLY A 27 7.82 -11.82 -7.45
N GLU A 28 8.45 -10.97 -6.66
CA GLU A 28 8.36 -11.07 -5.20
C GLU A 28 6.93 -10.82 -4.75
N LYS A 29 6.53 -11.50 -3.68
CA LYS A 29 5.17 -11.41 -3.18
C LYS A 29 4.96 -10.16 -2.33
N PHE A 30 3.86 -9.47 -2.58
CA PHE A 30 3.53 -8.24 -1.89
C PHE A 30 3.47 -8.44 -0.37
N GLY A 31 2.78 -9.48 0.07
CA GLY A 31 2.63 -9.73 1.51
C GLY A 31 3.96 -10.00 2.21
N LYS A 32 4.86 -10.72 1.54
CA LYS A 32 6.19 -10.99 2.07
C LYS A 32 6.96 -9.68 2.27
N LEU A 33 6.96 -8.82 1.25
CA LEU A 33 7.66 -7.53 1.33
C LEU A 33 7.03 -6.64 2.39
N ALA A 34 5.71 -6.68 2.54
CA ALA A 34 5.03 -5.92 3.59
C ALA A 34 5.50 -6.35 4.98
N ARG A 35 5.56 -7.68 5.22
CA ARG A 35 6.01 -8.18 6.53
C ARG A 35 7.45 -7.81 6.82
N GLU A 36 8.31 -7.82 5.81
CA GLU A 36 9.74 -7.58 5.99
C GLU A 36 10.10 -6.10 6.06
N LEU A 37 9.42 -5.26 5.29
CA LEU A 37 9.90 -3.91 5.02
C LEU A 37 8.96 -2.80 5.46
N SER A 38 7.67 -3.07 5.64
CA SER A 38 6.73 -2.02 6.00
C SER A 38 6.95 -1.54 7.43
N ILE A 39 6.98 -0.21 7.60
CA ILE A 39 7.10 0.38 8.95
C ILE A 39 5.74 0.53 9.62
N ASP A 40 4.65 0.24 8.91
CA ASP A 40 3.32 0.17 9.53
C ASP A 40 3.15 -1.20 10.17
N SER A 41 3.61 -1.33 11.40
CA SER A 41 3.66 -2.63 12.09
C SER A 41 2.28 -3.26 12.25
N GLY A 42 1.23 -2.46 12.36
CA GLY A 42 -0.12 -2.96 12.52
C GLY A 42 -0.60 -3.78 11.33
N SER A 43 -0.33 -3.31 10.11
CA SER A 43 -0.73 -4.04 8.90
C SER A 43 0.36 -4.98 8.40
N ALA A 44 1.63 -4.69 8.69
CA ALA A 44 2.75 -5.51 8.21
C ALA A 44 2.57 -6.98 8.55
N LYS A 45 2.19 -7.28 9.78
CA LYS A 45 1.99 -8.67 10.23
C LYS A 45 0.80 -9.35 9.58
N ARG A 46 -0.05 -8.59 8.88
CA ARG A 46 -1.17 -9.13 8.10
C ARG A 46 -0.90 -8.95 6.61
N ASP A 47 0.35 -9.07 6.18
CA ASP A 47 0.75 -8.93 4.78
C ASP A 47 0.42 -7.55 4.19
N GLY A 48 0.32 -6.54 5.04
CA GLY A 48 -0.03 -5.19 4.65
C GLY A 48 -1.53 -4.95 4.55
N ASP A 49 -2.36 -5.93 4.89
CA ASP A 49 -3.81 -5.86 4.72
C ASP A 49 -4.43 -4.83 5.65
N LEU A 50 -5.17 -3.89 5.07
CA LEU A 50 -5.87 -2.84 5.79
C LEU A 50 -7.37 -3.13 5.92
N GLY A 51 -7.84 -4.19 5.28
CA GLY A 51 -9.26 -4.52 5.23
C GLY A 51 -10.04 -3.56 4.34
N TYR A 52 -11.36 -3.59 4.47
CA TYR A 52 -12.24 -2.67 3.73
C TYR A 52 -12.33 -1.34 4.43
N PHE A 53 -12.37 -0.26 3.66
CA PHE A 53 -12.56 1.08 4.21
C PHE A 53 -13.24 1.97 3.18
N GLY A 54 -14.00 2.94 3.69
CA GLY A 54 -14.63 3.95 2.84
C GLY A 54 -13.83 5.23 2.82
N ARG A 55 -14.41 6.25 2.20
CA ARG A 55 -13.78 7.57 2.20
C ARG A 55 -13.86 8.18 3.60
N GLY A 56 -12.88 9.01 3.93
CA GLY A 56 -12.80 9.68 5.22
C GLY A 56 -12.07 8.90 6.31
N VAL A 57 -11.63 7.67 6.01
CA VAL A 57 -10.94 6.82 6.99
C VAL A 57 -9.42 7.00 6.90
N MET A 58 -8.88 6.95 5.68
CA MET A 58 -7.44 7.07 5.44
C MET A 58 -7.05 8.51 5.18
N VAL A 59 -5.75 8.83 5.32
CA VAL A 59 -5.27 10.17 4.95
C VAL A 59 -5.54 10.42 3.47
N LYS A 60 -5.75 11.67 3.14
CA LYS A 60 -6.25 12.07 1.82
C LYS A 60 -5.42 11.56 0.65
N PRO A 61 -4.08 11.73 0.65
CA PRO A 61 -3.29 11.23 -0.49
C PRO A 61 -3.44 9.72 -0.71
N PHE A 62 -3.49 8.95 0.39
CA PHE A 62 -3.70 7.50 0.31
C PHE A 62 -5.07 7.20 -0.30
N GLU A 63 -6.12 7.83 0.24
CA GLU A 63 -7.49 7.60 -0.20
C GLU A 63 -7.64 7.86 -1.70
N GLU A 64 -7.14 9.00 -2.16
CA GLU A 64 -7.29 9.37 -3.56
C GLU A 64 -6.61 8.37 -4.48
N ALA A 65 -5.40 7.95 -4.13
CA ALA A 65 -4.66 6.97 -4.92
C ALA A 65 -5.35 5.61 -4.91
N ALA A 66 -5.78 5.17 -3.74
CA ALA A 66 -6.39 3.85 -3.58
C ALA A 66 -7.69 3.72 -4.38
N PHE A 67 -8.54 4.75 -4.34
CA PHE A 67 -9.82 4.70 -5.04
C PHE A 67 -9.67 4.81 -6.55
N LYS A 68 -8.53 5.28 -7.05
CA LYS A 68 -8.25 5.32 -8.49
C LYS A 68 -7.71 4.01 -9.03
N LEU A 69 -7.21 3.13 -8.16
CA LEU A 69 -6.66 1.85 -8.60
C LEU A 69 -7.78 0.92 -9.05
N GLN A 70 -7.48 0.14 -10.07
CA GLN A 70 -8.33 -0.99 -10.43
C GLN A 70 -8.02 -2.16 -9.51
N VAL A 71 -9.00 -3.02 -9.28
CA VAL A 71 -8.81 -4.22 -8.46
C VAL A 71 -7.65 -5.04 -9.03
N GLY A 72 -6.72 -5.41 -8.16
CA GLY A 72 -5.53 -6.16 -8.53
C GLY A 72 -4.32 -5.30 -8.90
N SER A 73 -4.50 -3.99 -9.05
CA SER A 73 -3.40 -3.09 -9.44
C SER A 73 -2.60 -2.61 -8.24
N ILE A 74 -1.36 -2.23 -8.51
CA ILE A 74 -0.42 -1.70 -7.52
C ILE A 74 -0.08 -0.27 -7.92
N SER A 75 -0.06 0.63 -6.92
CA SER A 75 0.21 2.05 -7.17
C SER A 75 1.70 2.33 -7.35
N ASP A 76 2.00 3.49 -7.93
CA ASP A 76 3.31 4.11 -7.77
C ASP A 76 3.45 4.59 -6.32
N PRO A 77 4.65 5.02 -5.89
CA PRO A 77 4.80 5.54 -4.52
C PRO A 77 3.86 6.71 -4.27
N VAL A 78 3.14 6.65 -3.17
CA VAL A 78 2.18 7.69 -2.77
C VAL A 78 2.70 8.36 -1.50
N LYS A 79 3.02 9.63 -1.58
CA LYS A 79 3.55 10.36 -0.43
C LYS A 79 2.43 10.80 0.51
N SER A 80 2.65 10.62 1.81
CA SER A 80 1.77 11.17 2.84
C SER A 80 2.63 11.68 3.99
N GLU A 81 1.99 12.17 5.05
CA GLU A 81 2.73 12.61 6.24
C GLU A 81 3.48 11.48 6.92
N PHE A 82 3.12 10.22 6.65
CA PHE A 82 3.76 9.06 7.26
C PHE A 82 4.98 8.55 6.48
N GLY A 83 5.11 8.93 5.23
CA GLY A 83 6.16 8.44 4.35
C GLY A 83 5.62 8.13 2.97
N TYR A 84 6.07 7.00 2.39
CA TYR A 84 5.67 6.59 1.04
C TYR A 84 4.98 5.26 1.10
N HIS A 85 3.79 5.20 0.51
CA HIS A 85 2.96 3.99 0.46
C HIS A 85 3.03 3.34 -0.91
N ILE A 86 3.18 2.04 -0.95
CA ILE A 86 2.88 1.23 -2.13
C ILE A 86 1.56 0.54 -1.83
N ILE A 87 0.55 0.81 -2.64
CA ILE A 87 -0.82 0.37 -2.37
C ILE A 87 -1.22 -0.70 -3.38
N LYS A 88 -1.81 -1.79 -2.91
CA LYS A 88 -2.40 -2.81 -3.77
C LYS A 88 -3.89 -2.88 -3.49
N ARG A 89 -4.69 -2.75 -4.53
CA ARG A 89 -6.14 -2.83 -4.37
C ARG A 89 -6.61 -4.28 -4.52
N LEU A 90 -7.29 -4.79 -3.50
CA LEU A 90 -7.75 -6.18 -3.44
C LEU A 90 -9.24 -6.33 -3.74
N GLY A 91 -10.00 -5.30 -3.48
CA GLY A 91 -11.43 -5.35 -3.72
C GLY A 91 -12.11 -4.02 -3.82
#